data_87c54c4b830e7316adcfac387f54e9d0
#
_entry.id   87c54c4b830e7316adcfac387f54e9d0
#
_cell.length_a   1.000
_cell.length_b   1.000
_cell.length_c   1.000
_cell.angle_alpha   90.00
_cell.angle_beta   90.00
_cell.angle_gamma   90.00
#
_symmetry.space_group_name_H-M   'P 1'
#
loop_
_entity.id
_entity.type
_entity.pdbx_description
1 polymer ?
#
loop_
_entity_poly.entity_id
_entity_poly.type
_entity_poly.pdbx_seq_one_letter_code
_entity_poly.pdbx_strand_id
1 'polypeptide(L)'
;MNDEGPAEPLPFAYIVKMKPRHAHPWVFMALIIPFGVVPGYFTVTLAFELKQAGIAVGPIAALGALTLLPQTWKFFWAPVVDLTLNQHKWYLISGLLTAAGIGSIGFFPATNKGLAALSVIAFTASLAASVMGMAVQSLLAHGTPEDLQGRASGWYQAGNLGGQGIGGGLGLYLAQHLPAPWMASCIVGFLCFLCCGALLLAPMPEPFARGAGVFPAIRATARDFWEVMRKRGAILALILCFLPIATGAAPFAAIADEWHVNGDTVAAVSGVLGGVIAALGCLVGGWFCDRMNRQGTYVWFGLVQAASGVAIALLPRTSILFISGALFYAFTVGLTYAAFSAFVLEAIGKGAAATKYNALASISNVPIWYMTIVDGKAHDLWGSRGMFFTESGLALLASLLFLALAKILLPPKPIAAAL
;
A
#
# COMPACT_ATOMS: atom_id res chain seq x y z
N MET A 1 59.41 -11.37 51.29
CA MET A 1 59.57 -10.32 50.27
C MET A 1 58.55 -10.70 49.19
N ASN A 2 57.33 -10.24 49.37
CA ASN A 2 56.24 -10.44 48.40
C ASN A 2 56.23 -9.22 47.51
N ASP A 3 56.49 -9.46 46.23
CA ASP A 3 56.46 -8.44 45.16
C ASP A 3 55.03 -8.38 44.63
N GLU A 4 54.22 -7.44 45.15
CA GLU A 4 52.92 -7.09 44.59
C GLU A 4 53.16 -6.11 43.44
N GLY A 5 53.11 -6.66 42.21
CA GLY A 5 53.11 -5.86 41.00
C GLY A 5 51.87 -4.95 40.97
N PRO A 6 51.94 -3.76 40.32
CA PRO A 6 50.85 -2.81 40.29
C PRO A 6 49.65 -3.40 39.55
N ALA A 7 48.46 -3.31 40.17
CA ALA A 7 47.17 -3.70 39.57
C ALA A 7 46.97 -2.96 38.25
N GLU A 8 46.87 -3.68 37.16
CA GLU A 8 46.42 -3.13 35.86
C GLU A 8 45.06 -2.45 35.99
N PRO A 9 44.90 -1.22 35.50
CA PRO A 9 43.58 -0.60 35.47
C PRO A 9 42.68 -1.40 34.53
N LEU A 10 41.59 -1.91 35.06
CA LEU A 10 40.53 -2.56 34.28
C LEU A 10 40.18 -1.67 33.10
N PRO A 11 40.16 -2.21 31.86
CA PRO A 11 39.86 -1.39 30.72
C PRO A 11 38.37 -0.96 30.81
N PHE A 12 38.18 0.36 30.80
CA PHE A 12 36.87 1.03 30.72
C PHE A 12 36.08 0.60 29.46
N ALA A 13 36.61 -0.31 28.65
CA ALA A 13 35.99 -0.93 27.47
C ALA A 13 34.97 -2.04 27.81
N TYR A 14 34.74 -2.39 29.07
CA TYR A 14 33.65 -3.27 29.51
C TYR A 14 32.34 -2.54 29.79
N ILE A 15 32.28 -1.23 29.55
CA ILE A 15 31.04 -0.50 29.54
C ILE A 15 30.26 -0.94 28.31
N VAL A 16 29.44 -1.96 28.55
CA VAL A 16 28.20 -2.16 27.85
C VAL A 16 28.33 -2.25 26.31
N LYS A 17 28.75 -3.38 25.79
CA LYS A 17 28.13 -3.92 24.62
C LYS A 17 26.63 -4.13 24.97
N MET A 18 25.87 -3.03 24.98
CA MET A 18 24.43 -3.13 24.94
C MET A 18 24.12 -3.92 23.67
N LYS A 19 23.63 -5.16 23.83
CA LYS A 19 22.99 -5.88 22.73
C LYS A 19 22.09 -4.87 22.03
N PRO A 20 22.16 -4.71 20.70
CA PRO A 20 21.30 -3.78 20.02
C PRO A 20 19.87 -4.07 20.49
N ARG A 21 19.20 -3.09 21.09
CA ARG A 21 17.83 -3.25 21.55
C ARG A 21 17.00 -3.44 20.29
N HIS A 22 16.63 -4.69 20.01
CA HIS A 22 15.68 -4.98 18.94
C HIS A 22 14.35 -4.32 19.31
N ALA A 23 13.84 -3.46 18.43
CA ALA A 23 12.54 -2.86 18.66
C ALA A 23 11.47 -3.97 18.66
N HIS A 24 10.51 -3.86 19.58
CA HIS A 24 9.37 -4.76 19.56
C HIS A 24 8.59 -4.52 18.24
N PRO A 25 8.11 -5.55 17.55
CA PRO A 25 7.41 -5.43 16.25
C PRO A 25 6.27 -4.41 16.20
N TRP A 26 5.54 -4.17 17.30
CA TRP A 26 4.47 -3.15 17.34
C TRP A 26 4.96 -1.72 17.06
N VAL A 27 6.25 -1.43 17.27
CA VAL A 27 6.84 -0.12 16.95
C VAL A 27 6.72 0.15 15.46
N PHE A 28 7.00 -0.85 14.61
CA PHE A 28 6.84 -0.73 13.16
C PHE A 28 5.39 -0.58 12.73
N MET A 29 4.44 -1.19 13.48
CA MET A 29 3.02 -0.95 13.28
C MET A 29 2.68 0.52 13.53
N ALA A 30 3.09 1.07 14.67
CA ALA A 30 2.80 2.47 15.00
C ALA A 30 3.44 3.44 14.00
N LEU A 31 4.70 3.18 13.60
CA LEU A 31 5.41 4.01 12.63
C LEU A 31 4.77 4.03 11.24
N ILE A 32 4.14 2.94 10.80
CA ILE A 32 3.57 2.87 9.45
C ILE A 32 2.10 3.32 9.38
N ILE A 33 1.41 3.47 10.50
CA ILE A 33 0.01 3.93 10.53
C ILE A 33 -0.22 5.18 9.66
N PRO A 34 0.58 6.28 9.77
CA PRO A 34 0.33 7.47 8.97
C PRO A 34 0.42 7.25 7.46
N PHE A 35 1.22 6.28 7.01
CA PHE A 35 1.28 5.87 5.61
C PHE A 35 -0.08 5.32 5.13
N GLY A 36 -0.71 4.45 5.92
CA GLY A 36 -2.04 3.92 5.61
C GLY A 36 -3.15 4.96 5.73
N VAL A 37 -3.04 5.92 6.66
CA VAL A 37 -4.03 7.00 6.84
C VAL A 37 -4.23 7.80 5.56
N VAL A 38 -3.18 8.09 4.80
CA VAL A 38 -3.27 8.91 3.58
C VAL A 38 -4.26 8.31 2.58
N PRO A 39 -4.05 7.12 1.99
CA PRO A 39 -5.02 6.57 1.05
C PRO A 39 -6.41 6.39 1.68
N GLY A 40 -6.51 5.94 2.93
CA GLY A 40 -7.80 5.79 3.61
C GLY A 40 -8.58 7.11 3.68
N TYR A 41 -7.94 8.19 4.09
CA TYR A 41 -8.58 9.51 4.21
C TYR A 41 -9.05 10.04 2.85
N PHE A 42 -8.20 9.98 1.83
CA PHE A 42 -8.52 10.52 0.51
C PHE A 42 -9.55 9.69 -0.26
N THR A 43 -9.52 8.36 -0.14
CA THR A 43 -10.41 7.49 -0.92
C THR A 43 -11.73 7.17 -0.23
N VAL A 44 -11.83 7.38 1.08
CA VAL A 44 -13.07 7.14 1.83
C VAL A 44 -13.63 8.45 2.38
N THR A 45 -12.94 9.08 3.33
CA THR A 45 -13.45 10.28 4.01
C THR A 45 -13.68 11.43 3.03
N LEU A 46 -12.62 11.89 2.39
CA LEU A 46 -12.70 13.04 1.48
C LEU A 46 -13.54 12.72 0.24
N ALA A 47 -13.45 11.49 -0.28
CA ALA A 47 -14.25 11.07 -1.43
C ALA A 47 -15.76 11.15 -1.13
N PHE A 48 -16.17 10.70 0.05
CA PHE A 48 -17.56 10.79 0.48
C PHE A 48 -18.01 12.24 0.68
N GLU A 49 -17.21 13.08 1.38
CA GLU A 49 -17.52 14.50 1.58
C GLU A 49 -17.63 15.28 0.26
N LEU A 50 -16.71 15.05 -0.68
CA LEU A 50 -16.76 15.67 -2.01
C LEU A 50 -18.00 15.25 -2.78
N LYS A 51 -18.39 13.98 -2.66
CA LYS A 51 -19.62 13.49 -3.30
C LYS A 51 -20.85 14.14 -2.71
N GLN A 52 -20.94 14.27 -1.39
CA GLN A 52 -22.03 15.01 -0.71
C GLN A 52 -22.09 16.49 -1.14
N ALA A 53 -20.93 17.08 -1.42
CA ALA A 53 -20.84 18.45 -1.95
C ALA A 53 -21.21 18.57 -3.45
N GLY A 54 -21.65 17.48 -4.09
CA GLY A 54 -22.11 17.46 -5.48
C GLY A 54 -20.99 17.37 -6.52
N ILE A 55 -19.77 16.99 -6.14
CA ILE A 55 -18.67 16.77 -7.08
C ILE A 55 -18.90 15.46 -7.83
N ALA A 56 -18.64 15.42 -9.14
CA ALA A 56 -18.72 14.24 -9.97
C ALA A 56 -17.67 13.18 -9.54
N VAL A 57 -17.97 11.90 -9.79
CA VAL A 57 -17.10 10.79 -9.34
C VAL A 57 -15.75 10.78 -10.06
N GLY A 58 -15.69 11.20 -11.33
CA GLY A 58 -14.44 11.30 -12.07
C GLY A 58 -13.37 12.19 -11.42
N PRO A 59 -13.65 13.45 -11.09
CA PRO A 59 -12.75 14.31 -10.34
C PRO A 59 -12.36 13.76 -8.96
N ILE A 60 -13.27 13.12 -8.24
CA ILE A 60 -13.00 12.46 -6.95
C ILE A 60 -12.03 11.30 -7.13
N ALA A 61 -12.27 10.44 -8.10
CA ALA A 61 -11.41 9.33 -8.44
C ALA A 61 -10.02 9.79 -8.92
N ALA A 62 -9.97 10.86 -9.73
CA ALA A 62 -8.70 11.47 -10.14
C ALA A 62 -7.89 11.98 -8.96
N LEU A 63 -8.54 12.59 -7.96
CA LEU A 63 -7.89 13.03 -6.72
C LEU A 63 -7.36 11.81 -5.93
N GLY A 64 -8.15 10.76 -5.79
CA GLY A 64 -7.71 9.47 -5.20
C GLY A 64 -6.51 8.89 -5.94
N ALA A 65 -6.51 8.90 -7.27
CA ALA A 65 -5.41 8.44 -8.10
C ALA A 65 -4.11 9.22 -7.85
N LEU A 66 -4.17 10.52 -7.55
CA LEU A 66 -2.99 11.32 -7.21
C LEU A 66 -2.28 10.80 -5.95
N THR A 67 -3.00 10.19 -5.01
CA THR A 67 -2.37 9.58 -3.81
C THR A 67 -1.59 8.31 -4.13
N LEU A 68 -1.94 7.62 -5.22
CA LEU A 68 -1.27 6.41 -5.67
C LEU A 68 -0.04 6.71 -6.53
N LEU A 69 -0.01 7.86 -7.21
CA LEU A 69 1.05 8.19 -8.15
C LEU A 69 2.45 8.14 -7.53
N PRO A 70 2.74 8.72 -6.34
CA PRO A 70 4.05 8.58 -5.70
C PRO A 70 4.43 7.13 -5.37
N GLN A 71 3.46 6.24 -5.19
CA GLN A 71 3.70 4.82 -4.89
C GLN A 71 4.19 4.05 -6.11
N THR A 72 3.86 4.49 -7.34
CA THR A 72 4.24 3.79 -8.58
C THR A 72 5.74 3.90 -8.88
N TRP A 73 6.41 4.91 -8.39
CA TRP A 73 7.82 5.25 -8.68
C TRP A 73 8.69 5.39 -7.45
N LYS A 74 8.19 5.03 -6.26
CA LYS A 74 8.93 5.16 -5.00
C LYS A 74 10.29 4.48 -5.02
N PHE A 75 10.49 3.43 -5.83
CA PHE A 75 11.77 2.73 -5.94
C PHE A 75 12.92 3.60 -6.47
N PHE A 76 12.63 4.68 -7.20
CA PHE A 76 13.66 5.66 -7.62
C PHE A 76 14.20 6.48 -6.45
N TRP A 77 13.38 6.68 -5.40
CA TRP A 77 13.74 7.46 -4.22
C TRP A 77 14.43 6.61 -3.14
N ALA A 78 14.29 5.29 -3.19
CA ALA A 78 14.87 4.41 -2.18
C ALA A 78 16.38 4.65 -1.97
N PRO A 79 17.24 4.73 -3.03
CA PRO A 79 18.65 5.03 -2.85
C PRO A 79 18.91 6.42 -2.25
N VAL A 80 18.06 7.41 -2.52
CA VAL A 80 18.20 8.75 -1.94
C VAL A 80 17.93 8.71 -0.44
N VAL A 81 16.88 7.98 -0.02
CA VAL A 81 16.54 7.81 1.40
C VAL A 81 17.65 7.06 2.14
N ASP A 82 18.23 6.04 1.52
CA ASP A 82 19.27 5.21 2.15
C ASP A 82 20.63 5.94 2.25
N LEU A 83 20.95 6.84 1.33
CA LEU A 83 22.31 7.41 1.17
C LEU A 83 22.45 8.87 1.64
N THR A 84 21.38 9.62 1.89
CA THR A 84 21.49 11.07 2.18
C THR A 84 21.35 11.39 3.66
N LEU A 85 20.21 11.11 4.26
CA LEU A 85 19.95 11.34 5.68
C LEU A 85 19.79 9.99 6.38
N ASN A 86 19.88 9.99 7.73
CA ASN A 86 19.52 8.77 8.45
C ASN A 86 18.00 8.55 8.40
N GLN A 87 17.58 7.30 8.53
CA GLN A 87 16.19 6.88 8.43
C GLN A 87 15.27 7.60 9.43
N HIS A 88 15.78 7.93 10.64
CA HIS A 88 15.03 8.69 11.65
C HIS A 88 14.71 10.11 11.17
N LYS A 89 15.67 10.81 10.54
CA LYS A 89 15.46 12.16 10.02
C LYS A 89 14.48 12.14 8.86
N TRP A 90 14.64 11.20 7.91
CA TRP A 90 13.69 11.02 6.82
C TRP A 90 12.29 10.75 7.32
N TYR A 91 12.15 9.84 8.29
CA TYR A 91 10.87 9.51 8.90
C TYR A 91 10.24 10.74 9.56
N LEU A 92 11.00 11.48 10.39
CA LEU A 92 10.46 12.63 11.12
C LEU A 92 9.98 13.74 10.18
N ILE A 93 10.81 14.12 9.19
CA ILE A 93 10.45 15.16 8.21
C ILE A 93 9.20 14.74 7.43
N SER A 94 9.21 13.55 6.86
CA SER A 94 8.10 13.05 6.04
C SER A 94 6.85 12.75 6.86
N GLY A 95 6.99 12.25 8.09
CA GLY A 95 5.88 12.02 9.02
C GLY A 95 5.19 13.33 9.44
N LEU A 96 5.97 14.38 9.76
CA LEU A 96 5.43 15.71 10.06
C LEU A 96 4.73 16.33 8.85
N LEU A 97 5.29 16.20 7.64
CA LEU A 97 4.65 16.67 6.42
C LEU A 97 3.36 15.90 6.12
N THR A 98 3.33 14.59 6.36
CA THR A 98 2.12 13.76 6.21
C THR A 98 1.04 14.20 7.21
N ALA A 99 1.41 14.37 8.48
CA ALA A 99 0.48 14.80 9.53
C ALA A 99 -0.08 16.21 9.25
N ALA A 100 0.78 17.14 8.83
CA ALA A 100 0.36 18.50 8.45
C ALA A 100 -0.53 18.47 7.19
N GLY A 101 -0.19 17.64 6.19
CA GLY A 101 -0.99 17.45 4.98
C GLY A 101 -2.41 16.99 5.32
N ILE A 102 -2.56 15.91 6.07
CA ILE A 102 -3.87 15.41 6.50
C ILE A 102 -4.61 16.45 7.35
N GLY A 103 -3.94 17.06 8.34
CA GLY A 103 -4.56 18.05 9.23
C GLY A 103 -5.03 19.31 8.49
N SER A 104 -4.43 19.65 7.35
CA SER A 104 -4.79 20.85 6.59
C SER A 104 -6.01 20.66 5.66
N ILE A 105 -6.43 19.43 5.35
CA ILE A 105 -7.49 19.15 4.37
C ILE A 105 -8.79 19.88 4.69
N GLY A 106 -9.24 19.82 5.94
CA GLY A 106 -10.51 20.37 6.36
C GLY A 106 -10.59 21.91 6.34
N PHE A 107 -9.48 22.62 6.12
CA PHE A 107 -9.47 24.08 5.95
C PHE A 107 -9.76 24.50 4.50
N PHE A 108 -9.79 23.56 3.56
CA PHE A 108 -10.09 23.82 2.17
C PHE A 108 -11.53 23.41 1.84
N PRO A 109 -12.28 24.24 1.11
CA PRO A 109 -13.68 23.94 0.82
C PRO A 109 -13.80 22.70 -0.09
N ALA A 110 -14.71 21.79 0.24
CA ALA A 110 -15.09 20.65 -0.59
C ALA A 110 -15.93 21.12 -1.79
N THR A 111 -15.34 21.93 -2.67
CA THR A 111 -15.98 22.51 -3.87
C THR A 111 -15.06 22.37 -5.07
N ASN A 112 -15.59 22.59 -6.28
CA ASN A 112 -14.78 22.60 -7.50
C ASN A 112 -13.59 23.57 -7.43
N LYS A 113 -13.74 24.70 -6.73
CA LYS A 113 -12.64 25.69 -6.54
C LYS A 113 -11.57 25.17 -5.58
N GLY A 114 -11.93 24.36 -4.59
CA GLY A 114 -11.00 23.77 -3.63
C GLY A 114 -10.27 22.54 -4.17
N LEU A 115 -10.77 21.88 -5.22
CA LEU A 115 -10.19 20.63 -5.76
C LEU A 115 -8.71 20.78 -6.15
N ALA A 116 -8.29 21.91 -6.69
CA ALA A 116 -6.88 22.12 -7.05
C ALA A 116 -5.98 22.11 -5.81
N ALA A 117 -6.37 22.80 -4.74
CA ALA A 117 -5.62 22.81 -3.49
C ALA A 117 -5.62 21.43 -2.83
N LEU A 118 -6.77 20.77 -2.77
CA LEU A 118 -6.89 19.40 -2.26
C LEU A 118 -6.04 18.39 -3.05
N SER A 119 -5.94 18.58 -4.38
CA SER A 119 -5.08 17.73 -5.24
C SER A 119 -3.59 17.93 -4.92
N VAL A 120 -3.14 19.17 -4.70
CA VAL A 120 -1.76 19.46 -4.29
C VAL A 120 -1.47 18.83 -2.91
N ILE A 121 -2.39 18.96 -1.97
CA ILE A 121 -2.25 18.38 -0.63
C ILE A 121 -2.22 16.86 -0.73
N ALA A 122 -3.12 16.25 -1.51
CA ALA A 122 -3.17 14.81 -1.74
C ALA A 122 -1.83 14.27 -2.26
N PHE A 123 -1.31 14.90 -3.31
CA PHE A 123 -0.03 14.50 -3.91
C PHE A 123 1.14 14.68 -2.93
N THR A 124 1.26 15.83 -2.28
CA THR A 124 2.37 16.13 -1.36
C THR A 124 2.33 15.28 -0.10
N ALA A 125 1.16 15.07 0.50
CA ALA A 125 0.98 14.17 1.64
C ALA A 125 1.31 12.73 1.27
N SER A 126 0.90 12.25 0.08
CA SER A 126 1.21 10.91 -0.39
C SER A 126 2.69 10.73 -0.73
N LEU A 127 3.34 11.76 -1.31
CA LEU A 127 4.78 11.75 -1.54
C LEU A 127 5.55 11.66 -0.22
N ALA A 128 5.17 12.48 0.77
CA ALA A 128 5.75 12.43 2.10
C ALA A 128 5.53 11.06 2.76
N ALA A 129 4.31 10.51 2.70
CA ALA A 129 4.00 9.18 3.22
C ALA A 129 4.82 8.08 2.54
N SER A 130 5.08 8.18 1.22
CA SER A 130 5.95 7.25 0.49
C SER A 130 7.37 7.25 1.03
N VAL A 131 7.95 8.43 1.25
CA VAL A 131 9.31 8.58 1.82
C VAL A 131 9.35 8.02 3.24
N MET A 132 8.33 8.31 4.05
CA MET A 132 8.18 7.77 5.39
C MET A 132 8.09 6.24 5.38
N GLY A 133 7.28 5.66 4.50
CA GLY A 133 7.16 4.22 4.34
C GLY A 133 8.48 3.54 4.01
N MET A 134 9.30 4.13 3.13
CA MET A 134 10.65 3.62 2.81
C MET A 134 11.57 3.68 4.03
N ALA A 135 11.53 4.77 4.80
CA ALA A 135 12.32 4.89 6.03
C ALA A 135 11.93 3.81 7.05
N VAL A 136 10.62 3.52 7.23
CA VAL A 136 10.15 2.45 8.12
C VAL A 136 10.58 1.07 7.61
N GLN A 137 10.50 0.81 6.30
CA GLN A 137 10.96 -0.45 5.71
C GLN A 137 12.46 -0.66 5.91
N SER A 138 13.27 0.39 5.75
CA SER A 138 14.70 0.34 6.01
C SER A 138 15.01 0.09 7.50
N LEU A 139 14.30 0.77 8.42
CA LEU A 139 14.42 0.51 9.86
C LEU A 139 14.04 -0.93 10.23
N LEU A 140 12.98 -1.47 9.62
CA LEU A 140 12.54 -2.84 9.83
C LEU A 140 13.59 -3.83 9.35
N ALA A 141 14.12 -3.64 8.13
CA ALA A 141 15.08 -4.55 7.52
C ALA A 141 16.41 -4.62 8.30
N HIS A 142 16.90 -3.49 8.81
CA HIS A 142 18.16 -3.42 9.54
C HIS A 142 18.02 -3.61 11.06
N GLY A 143 16.86 -3.26 11.62
CA GLY A 143 16.61 -3.32 13.06
C GLY A 143 15.96 -4.61 13.56
N THR A 144 15.65 -5.58 12.67
CA THR A 144 14.96 -6.81 13.02
C THR A 144 15.82 -8.02 12.68
N PRO A 145 16.07 -8.96 13.63
CA PRO A 145 16.74 -10.23 13.36
C PRO A 145 15.97 -11.05 12.31
N GLU A 146 16.69 -11.88 11.54
CA GLU A 146 16.11 -12.68 10.45
C GLU A 146 14.95 -13.59 10.90
N ASP A 147 15.07 -14.19 12.09
CA ASP A 147 14.06 -15.06 12.69
C ASP A 147 12.77 -14.32 13.10
N LEU A 148 12.82 -12.99 13.29
CA LEU A 148 11.69 -12.14 13.66
C LEU A 148 11.14 -11.30 12.50
N GLN A 149 11.78 -11.29 11.34
CA GLN A 149 11.37 -10.48 10.18
C GLN A 149 9.93 -10.76 9.71
N GLY A 150 9.53 -12.03 9.69
CA GLY A 150 8.16 -12.40 9.32
C GLY A 150 7.13 -11.80 10.29
N ARG A 151 7.40 -11.87 11.61
CA ARG A 151 6.55 -11.28 12.64
C ARG A 151 6.51 -9.74 12.54
N ALA A 152 7.65 -9.10 12.34
CA ALA A 152 7.73 -7.66 12.20
C ALA A 152 7.00 -7.16 10.93
N SER A 153 7.11 -7.89 9.83
CA SER A 153 6.36 -7.62 8.59
C SER A 153 4.85 -7.75 8.77
N GLY A 154 4.39 -8.72 9.56
CA GLY A 154 2.97 -8.85 9.92
C GLY A 154 2.45 -7.62 10.68
N TRP A 155 3.19 -7.15 11.69
CA TRP A 155 2.83 -5.93 12.43
C TRP A 155 2.88 -4.67 11.55
N TYR A 156 3.86 -4.58 10.64
CA TYR A 156 3.96 -3.51 9.66
C TYR A 156 2.70 -3.45 8.78
N GLN A 157 2.26 -4.58 8.23
CA GLN A 157 1.05 -4.64 7.40
C GLN A 157 -0.23 -4.37 8.21
N ALA A 158 -0.29 -4.84 9.46
CA ALA A 158 -1.40 -4.50 10.35
C ALA A 158 -1.48 -2.98 10.60
N GLY A 159 -0.33 -2.29 10.73
CA GLY A 159 -0.29 -0.83 10.83
C GLY A 159 -0.72 -0.12 9.55
N ASN A 160 -0.32 -0.63 8.38
CA ASN A 160 -0.72 -0.09 7.09
C ASN A 160 -2.25 -0.20 6.89
N LEU A 161 -2.82 -1.39 7.05
CA LEU A 161 -4.26 -1.61 6.91
C LEU A 161 -5.07 -0.90 8.02
N GLY A 162 -4.58 -0.95 9.28
CA GLY A 162 -5.18 -0.21 10.39
C GLY A 162 -5.16 1.30 10.16
N GLY A 163 -4.09 1.83 9.56
CA GLY A 163 -3.99 3.22 9.13
C GLY A 163 -5.06 3.59 8.10
N GLN A 164 -5.32 2.72 7.12
CA GLN A 164 -6.41 2.93 6.16
C GLN A 164 -7.77 2.98 6.86
N GLY A 165 -8.01 2.10 7.82
CA GLY A 165 -9.22 2.13 8.67
C GLY A 165 -9.35 3.42 9.49
N ILE A 166 -8.25 3.93 10.05
CA ILE A 166 -8.23 5.22 10.77
C ILE A 166 -8.53 6.37 9.80
N GLY A 167 -7.84 6.43 8.66
CA GLY A 167 -8.04 7.50 7.68
C GLY A 167 -9.45 7.49 7.10
N GLY A 168 -9.93 6.33 6.67
CA GLY A 168 -11.23 6.17 6.02
C GLY A 168 -12.38 6.04 7.00
N GLY A 169 -12.29 5.11 7.96
CA GLY A 169 -13.38 4.82 8.89
C GLY A 169 -13.51 5.87 10.00
N LEU A 170 -12.47 6.03 10.83
CA LEU A 170 -12.51 7.01 11.91
C LEU A 170 -12.59 8.44 11.37
N GLY A 171 -11.85 8.74 10.26
CA GLY A 171 -11.88 10.06 9.63
C GLY A 171 -13.29 10.44 9.19
N LEU A 172 -13.99 9.56 8.48
CA LEU A 172 -15.36 9.82 8.02
C LEU A 172 -16.35 9.87 9.18
N TYR A 173 -16.24 8.98 10.17
CA TYR A 173 -17.08 9.03 11.36
C TYR A 173 -16.96 10.37 12.08
N LEU A 174 -15.74 10.85 12.30
CA LEU A 174 -15.50 12.16 12.90
C LEU A 174 -16.05 13.30 12.04
N ALA A 175 -15.86 13.23 10.71
CA ALA A 175 -16.37 14.26 9.79
C ALA A 175 -17.89 14.37 9.79
N GLN A 176 -18.61 13.27 10.02
CA GLN A 176 -20.08 13.26 10.09
C GLN A 176 -20.64 13.68 11.45
N HIS A 177 -19.88 13.52 12.55
CA HIS A 177 -20.38 13.75 13.92
C HIS A 177 -19.81 15.00 14.59
N LEU A 178 -18.71 15.57 14.07
CA LEU A 178 -18.16 16.81 14.62
C LEU A 178 -18.81 18.05 14.02
N PRO A 179 -18.84 19.18 14.78
CA PRO A 179 -19.48 20.42 14.33
C PRO A 179 -18.89 21.01 13.04
N ALA A 180 -17.62 20.71 12.73
CA ALA A 180 -16.94 21.24 11.55
C ALA A 180 -15.97 20.22 10.95
N PRO A 181 -15.92 20.08 9.60
CA PRO A 181 -15.08 19.10 8.90
C PRO A 181 -13.58 19.23 9.21
N TRP A 182 -13.08 20.44 9.44
CA TRP A 182 -11.67 20.65 9.79
C TRP A 182 -11.25 19.98 11.11
N MET A 183 -12.18 19.77 12.03
CA MET A 183 -11.88 19.08 13.30
C MET A 183 -11.48 17.63 13.05
N ALA A 184 -12.17 16.94 12.14
CA ALA A 184 -11.87 15.55 11.80
C ALA A 184 -10.46 15.43 11.19
N SER A 185 -10.13 16.28 10.23
CA SER A 185 -8.79 16.28 9.61
C SER A 185 -7.69 16.62 10.60
N CYS A 186 -7.91 17.60 11.51
CA CYS A 186 -6.96 17.95 12.56
C CYS A 186 -6.73 16.80 13.54
N ILE A 187 -7.79 16.10 13.99
CA ILE A 187 -7.67 14.96 14.90
C ILE A 187 -6.90 13.83 14.24
N VAL A 188 -7.24 13.47 12.99
CA VAL A 188 -6.54 12.42 12.26
C VAL A 188 -5.08 12.82 11.97
N GLY A 189 -4.82 14.08 11.61
CA GLY A 189 -3.47 14.63 11.46
C GLY A 189 -2.67 14.56 12.77
N PHE A 190 -3.31 14.91 13.90
CA PHE A 190 -2.69 14.82 15.22
C PHE A 190 -2.37 13.36 15.63
N LEU A 191 -3.25 12.41 15.30
CA LEU A 191 -2.95 10.99 15.49
C LEU A 191 -1.72 10.55 14.67
N CYS A 192 -1.61 11.02 13.42
CA CYS A 192 -0.40 10.79 12.60
C CYS A 192 0.86 11.39 13.26
N PHE A 193 0.76 12.59 13.81
CA PHE A 193 1.84 13.23 14.56
C PHE A 193 2.25 12.41 15.80
N LEU A 194 1.28 11.93 16.59
CA LEU A 194 1.56 11.07 17.76
C LEU A 194 2.29 9.78 17.38
N CYS A 195 1.97 9.19 16.23
CA CYS A 195 2.67 8.01 15.73
C CYS A 195 4.18 8.28 15.50
N CYS A 196 4.57 9.53 15.21
CA CYS A 196 5.98 9.91 15.10
C CYS A 196 6.74 9.72 16.43
N GLY A 197 6.05 9.78 17.57
CA GLY A 197 6.63 9.50 18.88
C GLY A 197 7.17 8.07 19.04
N ALA A 198 6.63 7.10 18.29
CA ALA A 198 7.14 5.72 18.28
C ALA A 198 8.58 5.62 17.75
N LEU A 199 9.08 6.65 17.05
CA LEU A 199 10.46 6.73 16.60
C LEU A 199 11.47 6.71 17.75
N LEU A 200 11.07 7.20 18.93
CA LEU A 200 11.90 7.17 20.14
C LEU A 200 12.21 5.75 20.62
N LEU A 201 11.38 4.78 20.20
CA LEU A 201 11.50 3.36 20.54
C LEU A 201 12.14 2.55 19.41
N ALA A 202 12.36 3.16 18.24
CA ALA A 202 12.98 2.51 17.10
C ALA A 202 14.51 2.39 17.30
N PRO A 203 15.13 1.27 16.87
CA PRO A 203 16.58 1.12 16.96
C PRO A 203 17.26 2.17 16.08
N MET A 204 18.36 2.74 16.59
CA MET A 204 19.19 3.59 15.73
C MET A 204 19.94 2.69 14.74
N PRO A 205 19.75 2.87 13.44
CA PRO A 205 20.53 2.16 12.45
C PRO A 205 22.01 2.58 12.58
N GLU A 206 22.90 1.62 12.39
CA GLU A 206 24.32 1.94 12.27
C GLU A 206 24.53 2.91 11.11
N PRO A 207 25.43 3.90 11.25
CA PRO A 207 25.71 4.83 10.17
C PRO A 207 26.16 4.04 8.94
N PHE A 208 25.44 4.14 7.85
CA PHE A 208 25.83 3.54 6.59
C PHE A 208 27.26 3.95 6.25
N ALA A 209 28.11 2.99 5.89
CA ALA A 209 29.44 3.28 5.40
C ALA A 209 29.34 4.19 4.15
N ARG A 210 29.66 5.45 4.31
CA ARG A 210 29.59 6.52 3.29
C ARG A 210 30.59 6.32 2.14
N GLY A 211 30.80 5.08 1.67
CA GLY A 211 31.83 4.75 0.70
C GLY A 211 31.43 4.83 -0.78
N ALA A 212 30.17 4.68 -1.10
CA ALA A 212 29.70 4.76 -2.48
C ALA A 212 28.77 5.97 -2.66
N GLY A 213 29.08 6.85 -3.60
CA GLY A 213 28.20 7.99 -3.93
C GLY A 213 26.83 7.53 -4.39
N VAL A 214 25.81 8.41 -4.27
CA VAL A 214 24.40 8.12 -4.65
C VAL A 214 24.30 7.60 -6.09
N PHE A 215 24.98 8.20 -7.04
CA PHE A 215 24.94 7.81 -8.46
C PHE A 215 25.47 6.39 -8.74
N PRO A 216 26.62 5.95 -8.19
CA PRO A 216 27.06 4.56 -8.33
C PRO A 216 26.09 3.54 -7.76
N ALA A 217 25.45 3.83 -6.62
CA ALA A 217 24.47 2.94 -6.00
C ALA A 217 23.19 2.82 -6.85
N ILE A 218 22.66 3.94 -7.37
CA ILE A 218 21.51 3.93 -8.30
C ILE A 218 21.86 3.10 -9.55
N ARG A 219 23.05 3.31 -10.13
CA ARG A 219 23.50 2.59 -11.32
C ARG A 219 23.66 1.08 -11.06
N ALA A 220 24.17 0.70 -9.89
CA ALA A 220 24.30 -0.69 -9.49
C ALA A 220 22.92 -1.35 -9.35
N THR A 221 21.99 -0.70 -8.63
CA THR A 221 20.61 -1.17 -8.44
C THR A 221 19.88 -1.30 -9.79
N ALA A 222 20.04 -0.31 -10.68
CA ALA A 222 19.44 -0.35 -12.01
C ALA A 222 20.02 -1.49 -12.87
N ARG A 223 21.32 -1.73 -12.78
CA ARG A 223 21.97 -2.84 -13.50
C ARG A 223 21.48 -4.20 -12.97
N ASP A 224 21.44 -4.39 -11.65
CA ASP A 224 20.97 -5.63 -11.03
C ASP A 224 19.50 -5.89 -11.36
N PHE A 225 18.68 -4.84 -11.37
CA PHE A 225 17.28 -4.93 -11.80
C PHE A 225 17.19 -5.34 -13.27
N TRP A 226 17.98 -4.73 -14.14
CA TRP A 226 18.01 -5.03 -15.58
C TRP A 226 18.44 -6.48 -15.87
N GLU A 227 19.45 -6.99 -15.17
CA GLU A 227 19.92 -8.37 -15.31
C GLU A 227 18.84 -9.39 -14.96
N VAL A 228 18.03 -9.10 -13.94
CA VAL A 228 16.90 -9.96 -13.55
C VAL A 228 15.77 -9.86 -14.57
N MET A 229 15.47 -8.65 -15.07
CA MET A 229 14.39 -8.44 -16.04
C MET A 229 14.62 -9.11 -17.39
N ARG A 230 15.83 -9.56 -17.68
CA ARG A 230 16.13 -10.37 -18.89
C ARG A 230 15.59 -11.81 -18.80
N LYS A 231 15.26 -12.30 -17.62
CA LYS A 231 14.68 -13.65 -17.47
C LYS A 231 13.22 -13.65 -17.91
N ARG A 232 12.80 -14.65 -18.70
CA ARG A 232 11.43 -14.77 -19.23
C ARG A 232 10.33 -14.67 -18.14
N GLY A 233 10.55 -15.31 -17.01
CA GLY A 233 9.61 -15.24 -15.86
C GLY A 233 9.52 -13.84 -15.27
N ALA A 234 10.63 -13.10 -15.20
CA ALA A 234 10.64 -11.72 -14.69
C ALA A 234 10.02 -10.74 -15.70
N ILE A 235 10.20 -10.95 -17.00
CA ILE A 235 9.49 -10.19 -18.05
C ILE A 235 7.98 -10.37 -17.88
N LEU A 236 7.51 -11.60 -17.67
CA LEU A 236 6.10 -11.88 -17.46
C LEU A 236 5.57 -11.22 -16.16
N ALA A 237 6.36 -11.25 -15.08
CA ALA A 237 6.02 -10.55 -13.83
C ALA A 237 5.97 -9.03 -14.03
N LEU A 238 6.88 -8.46 -14.83
CA LEU A 238 6.84 -7.04 -15.16
C LEU A 238 5.60 -6.68 -15.98
N ILE A 239 5.26 -7.48 -17.00
CA ILE A 239 4.05 -7.29 -17.80
C ILE A 239 2.82 -7.34 -16.89
N LEU A 240 2.76 -8.29 -15.96
CA LEU A 240 1.69 -8.41 -14.98
C LEU A 240 1.50 -7.13 -14.17
N CYS A 241 2.59 -6.48 -13.78
CA CYS A 241 2.54 -5.23 -13.02
C CYS A 241 1.88 -4.07 -13.77
N PHE A 242 1.67 -4.17 -15.09
CA PHE A 242 0.98 -3.15 -15.89
C PHE A 242 -0.45 -3.56 -16.30
N LEU A 243 -0.82 -4.82 -16.11
CA LEU A 243 -2.15 -5.31 -16.51
C LEU A 243 -3.19 -5.00 -15.42
N PRO A 244 -4.40 -4.53 -15.79
CA PRO A 244 -5.45 -4.18 -14.85
C PRO A 244 -6.23 -5.42 -14.38
N ILE A 245 -5.50 -6.38 -13.82
CA ILE A 245 -6.10 -7.58 -13.25
C ILE A 245 -6.32 -7.34 -11.77
N ALA A 246 -7.59 -7.29 -11.35
CA ALA A 246 -7.99 -7.18 -9.95
C ALA A 246 -7.36 -5.98 -9.21
N THR A 247 -7.50 -4.81 -9.79
CA THR A 247 -6.90 -3.57 -9.28
C THR A 247 -7.49 -3.08 -7.96
N GLY A 248 -8.76 -3.43 -7.69
CA GLY A 248 -9.46 -2.91 -6.52
C GLY A 248 -9.72 -1.40 -6.59
N ALA A 249 -9.84 -0.85 -7.80
CA ALA A 249 -9.86 0.60 -8.04
C ALA A 249 -11.24 1.25 -7.89
N ALA A 250 -12.32 0.47 -7.79
CA ALA A 250 -13.69 0.98 -7.71
C ALA A 250 -13.89 1.94 -6.53
N PRO A 251 -14.35 3.19 -6.77
CA PRO A 251 -14.48 4.23 -5.75
C PRO A 251 -15.78 4.08 -4.93
N PHE A 252 -15.94 2.99 -4.18
CA PHE A 252 -17.15 2.66 -3.42
C PHE A 252 -17.69 3.80 -2.56
N ALA A 253 -16.83 4.54 -1.88
CA ALA A 253 -17.26 5.65 -1.04
C ALA A 253 -17.92 6.79 -1.83
N ALA A 254 -17.50 7.00 -3.08
CA ALA A 254 -18.02 8.06 -3.95
C ALA A 254 -19.32 7.68 -4.67
N ILE A 255 -19.72 6.40 -4.66
CA ILE A 255 -20.93 5.90 -5.31
C ILE A 255 -21.99 5.38 -4.32
N ALA A 256 -21.72 5.47 -3.02
CA ALA A 256 -22.56 4.91 -1.96
C ALA A 256 -23.98 5.49 -1.95
N ASP A 257 -24.17 6.74 -2.34
CA ASP A 257 -25.44 7.41 -2.46
C ASP A 257 -26.40 6.71 -3.44
N GLU A 258 -25.87 6.08 -4.50
CA GLU A 258 -26.68 5.31 -5.45
C GLU A 258 -27.30 4.04 -4.84
N TRP A 259 -26.80 3.55 -3.73
CA TRP A 259 -27.34 2.44 -2.93
C TRP A 259 -28.07 2.91 -1.67
N HIS A 260 -28.31 4.22 -1.53
CA HIS A 260 -28.95 4.81 -0.34
C HIS A 260 -28.21 4.49 0.97
N VAL A 261 -26.88 4.49 0.91
CA VAL A 261 -26.01 4.18 2.06
C VAL A 261 -25.52 5.48 2.70
N ASN A 262 -25.66 5.55 4.02
CA ASN A 262 -25.20 6.69 4.80
C ASN A 262 -23.69 6.65 5.12
N GLY A 263 -23.15 7.78 5.60
CA GLY A 263 -21.74 7.94 5.89
C GLY A 263 -21.20 6.96 6.93
N ASP A 264 -21.99 6.65 7.98
CA ASP A 264 -21.59 5.70 9.03
C ASP A 264 -21.39 4.29 8.48
N THR A 265 -22.28 3.87 7.58
CA THR A 265 -22.17 2.58 6.91
C THR A 265 -20.93 2.57 5.97
N VAL A 266 -20.69 3.67 5.24
CA VAL A 266 -19.48 3.79 4.40
C VAL A 266 -18.21 3.76 5.27
N ALA A 267 -18.20 4.47 6.38
CA ALA A 267 -17.09 4.48 7.33
C ALA A 267 -16.79 3.07 7.89
N ALA A 268 -17.84 2.34 8.25
CA ALA A 268 -17.71 0.98 8.75
C ALA A 268 -17.26 0.00 7.65
N VAL A 269 -17.92 0.02 6.49
CA VAL A 269 -17.76 -0.99 5.42
C VAL A 269 -16.49 -0.73 4.60
N SER A 270 -16.35 0.48 4.04
CA SER A 270 -15.22 0.82 3.17
C SER A 270 -13.98 1.23 3.96
N GLY A 271 -14.17 1.72 5.19
CA GLY A 271 -13.07 2.10 6.09
C GLY A 271 -12.53 0.89 6.88
N VAL A 272 -13.26 0.47 7.91
CA VAL A 272 -12.74 -0.51 8.90
C VAL A 272 -12.86 -1.95 8.40
N LEU A 273 -14.10 -2.38 8.08
CA LEU A 273 -14.37 -3.78 7.74
C LEU A 273 -13.71 -4.20 6.43
N GLY A 274 -13.65 -3.30 5.44
CA GLY A 274 -12.98 -3.58 4.17
C GLY A 274 -11.53 -4.01 4.35
N GLY A 275 -10.77 -3.32 5.23
CA GLY A 275 -9.39 -3.68 5.55
C GLY A 275 -9.26 -5.06 6.23
N VAL A 276 -10.15 -5.36 7.19
CA VAL A 276 -10.17 -6.65 7.90
C VAL A 276 -10.50 -7.80 6.92
N ILE A 277 -11.52 -7.61 6.10
CA ILE A 277 -11.95 -8.61 5.11
C ILE A 277 -10.90 -8.82 4.02
N ALA A 278 -10.22 -7.75 3.57
CA ALA A 278 -9.08 -7.88 2.65
C ALA A 278 -7.92 -8.66 3.28
N ALA A 279 -7.63 -8.45 4.57
CA ALA A 279 -6.62 -9.23 5.29
C ALA A 279 -6.99 -10.72 5.36
N LEU A 280 -8.26 -11.07 5.62
CA LEU A 280 -8.75 -12.45 5.53
C LEU A 280 -8.60 -13.00 4.11
N GLY A 281 -8.90 -12.21 3.09
CA GLY A 281 -8.64 -12.56 1.69
C GLY A 281 -7.18 -12.88 1.42
N CYS A 282 -6.24 -12.11 1.98
CA CYS A 282 -4.81 -12.40 1.86
C CYS A 282 -4.42 -13.75 2.49
N LEU A 283 -4.95 -14.08 3.66
CA LEU A 283 -4.68 -15.37 4.32
C LEU A 283 -5.19 -16.55 3.49
N VAL A 284 -6.43 -16.45 3.00
CA VAL A 284 -7.04 -17.48 2.13
C VAL A 284 -6.29 -17.58 0.81
N GLY A 285 -5.95 -16.44 0.19
CA GLY A 285 -5.19 -16.38 -1.05
C GLY A 285 -3.81 -17.01 -0.94
N GLY A 286 -3.10 -16.76 0.17
CA GLY A 286 -1.82 -17.40 0.48
C GLY A 286 -1.95 -18.92 0.57
N TRP A 287 -2.98 -19.41 1.27
CA TRP A 287 -3.26 -20.84 1.39
C TRP A 287 -3.50 -21.53 0.03
N PHE A 288 -4.19 -20.88 -0.90
CA PHE A 288 -4.35 -21.38 -2.27
C PHE A 288 -3.03 -21.34 -3.06
N CYS A 289 -2.23 -20.30 -2.92
CA CYS A 289 -0.95 -20.15 -3.61
C CYS A 289 0.09 -21.21 -3.19
N ASP A 290 -0.02 -21.73 -1.96
CA ASP A 290 0.84 -22.83 -1.49
C ASP A 290 0.49 -24.19 -2.12
N ARG A 291 -0.75 -24.35 -2.62
CA ARG A 291 -1.29 -25.62 -3.14
C ARG A 291 -1.48 -25.65 -4.64
N MET A 292 -1.62 -24.51 -5.27
CA MET A 292 -1.92 -24.37 -6.69
C MET A 292 -0.79 -23.65 -7.44
N ASN A 293 -0.84 -23.71 -8.76
CA ASN A 293 0.06 -22.89 -9.58
C ASN A 293 -0.22 -21.39 -9.35
N ARG A 294 0.76 -20.66 -8.82
CA ARG A 294 0.64 -19.24 -8.42
C ARG A 294 0.14 -18.32 -9.54
N GLN A 295 0.60 -18.58 -10.77
CA GLN A 295 0.15 -17.88 -11.97
C GLN A 295 -1.34 -18.11 -12.26
N GLY A 296 -1.76 -19.39 -12.27
CA GLY A 296 -3.16 -19.76 -12.47
C GLY A 296 -4.05 -19.22 -11.35
N THR A 297 -3.59 -19.30 -10.10
CA THR A 297 -4.29 -18.76 -8.93
C THR A 297 -4.51 -17.27 -9.04
N TYR A 298 -3.50 -16.50 -9.46
CA TYR A 298 -3.64 -15.06 -9.65
C TYR A 298 -4.72 -14.71 -10.70
N VAL A 299 -4.67 -15.37 -11.86
CA VAL A 299 -5.66 -15.17 -12.92
C VAL A 299 -7.06 -15.59 -12.45
N TRP A 300 -7.17 -16.71 -11.76
CA TRP A 300 -8.43 -17.18 -11.22
C TRP A 300 -9.06 -16.17 -10.25
N PHE A 301 -8.27 -15.63 -9.32
CA PHE A 301 -8.76 -14.60 -8.40
C PHE A 301 -9.13 -13.30 -9.13
N GLY A 302 -8.39 -12.93 -10.19
CA GLY A 302 -8.73 -11.81 -11.05
C GLY A 302 -10.08 -12.00 -11.74
N LEU A 303 -10.36 -13.21 -12.22
CA LEU A 303 -11.68 -13.56 -12.83
C LEU A 303 -12.80 -13.56 -11.79
N VAL A 304 -12.55 -14.03 -10.56
CA VAL A 304 -13.52 -13.95 -9.46
C VAL A 304 -13.84 -12.50 -9.13
N GLN A 305 -12.84 -11.62 -9.10
CA GLN A 305 -13.07 -10.19 -8.88
C GLN A 305 -13.86 -9.55 -10.04
N ALA A 306 -13.51 -9.86 -11.28
CA ALA A 306 -14.26 -9.38 -12.44
C ALA A 306 -15.73 -9.86 -12.39
N ALA A 307 -15.97 -11.12 -12.03
CA ALA A 307 -17.33 -11.65 -11.85
C ALA A 307 -18.07 -10.93 -10.71
N SER A 308 -17.39 -10.57 -9.61
CA SER A 308 -17.98 -9.78 -8.53
C SER A 308 -18.41 -8.40 -8.99
N GLY A 309 -17.59 -7.72 -9.81
CA GLY A 309 -17.95 -6.43 -10.41
C GLY A 309 -19.17 -6.53 -11.30
N VAL A 310 -19.23 -7.55 -12.17
CA VAL A 310 -20.44 -7.82 -13.00
C VAL A 310 -21.67 -8.07 -12.12
N ALA A 311 -21.53 -8.86 -11.04
CA ALA A 311 -22.63 -9.12 -10.12
C ALA A 311 -23.14 -7.83 -9.47
N ILE A 312 -22.24 -6.98 -8.97
CA ILE A 312 -22.59 -5.68 -8.37
C ILE A 312 -23.31 -4.77 -9.39
N ALA A 313 -22.86 -4.79 -10.67
CA ALA A 313 -23.51 -4.01 -11.75
C ALA A 313 -24.95 -4.44 -12.04
N LEU A 314 -25.25 -5.73 -11.89
CA LEU A 314 -26.56 -6.31 -12.25
C LEU A 314 -27.53 -6.36 -11.08
N LEU A 315 -27.03 -6.42 -9.84
CA LEU A 315 -27.88 -6.54 -8.65
C LEU A 315 -28.62 -5.23 -8.33
N PRO A 316 -29.77 -5.31 -7.62
CA PRO A 316 -30.51 -4.14 -7.18
C PRO A 316 -29.68 -3.22 -6.27
N ARG A 317 -29.94 -1.91 -6.34
CA ARG A 317 -29.22 -0.92 -5.52
C ARG A 317 -29.85 -0.79 -4.15
N THR A 318 -29.47 -1.70 -3.25
CA THR A 318 -29.88 -1.69 -1.85
C THR A 318 -28.68 -1.60 -0.93
N SER A 319 -28.86 -1.05 0.28
CA SER A 319 -27.77 -0.91 1.26
C SER A 319 -27.12 -2.27 1.63
N ILE A 320 -27.93 -3.34 1.71
CA ILE A 320 -27.44 -4.70 1.99
C ILE A 320 -26.53 -5.19 0.87
N LEU A 321 -26.89 -4.96 -0.40
CA LEU A 321 -26.10 -5.37 -1.54
C LEU A 321 -24.84 -4.51 -1.73
N PHE A 322 -24.88 -3.24 -1.31
CA PHE A 322 -23.67 -2.43 -1.21
C PHE A 322 -22.69 -3.02 -0.18
N ILE A 323 -23.17 -3.29 1.04
CA ILE A 323 -22.34 -3.84 2.12
C ILE A 323 -21.72 -5.17 1.69
N SER A 324 -22.55 -6.13 1.25
CA SER A 324 -22.06 -7.45 0.85
C SER A 324 -21.15 -7.39 -0.38
N GLY A 325 -21.49 -6.57 -1.37
CA GLY A 325 -20.70 -6.35 -2.57
C GLY A 325 -19.34 -5.73 -2.28
N ALA A 326 -19.30 -4.63 -1.51
CA ALA A 326 -18.06 -3.96 -1.14
C ALA A 326 -17.14 -4.85 -0.30
N LEU A 327 -17.67 -5.60 0.68
CA LEU A 327 -16.89 -6.54 1.49
C LEU A 327 -16.38 -7.72 0.67
N PHE A 328 -17.22 -8.30 -0.22
CA PHE A 328 -16.77 -9.37 -1.09
C PHE A 328 -15.71 -8.90 -2.08
N TYR A 329 -15.86 -7.71 -2.62
CA TYR A 329 -14.87 -7.08 -3.47
C TYR A 329 -13.54 -6.85 -2.71
N ALA A 330 -13.58 -6.35 -1.49
CA ALA A 330 -12.41 -6.22 -0.63
C ALA A 330 -11.73 -7.58 -0.35
N PHE A 331 -12.53 -8.64 -0.13
CA PHE A 331 -12.01 -10.00 0.03
C PHE A 331 -11.25 -10.46 -1.22
N THR A 332 -11.81 -10.25 -2.42
CA THR A 332 -11.17 -10.62 -3.69
C THR A 332 -9.90 -9.83 -3.96
N VAL A 333 -9.84 -8.54 -3.56
CA VAL A 333 -8.61 -7.74 -3.57
C VAL A 333 -7.53 -8.39 -2.71
N GLY A 334 -7.89 -8.86 -1.51
CA GLY A 334 -6.95 -9.57 -0.64
C GLY A 334 -6.42 -10.86 -1.27
N LEU A 335 -7.29 -11.67 -1.86
CA LEU A 335 -6.90 -12.89 -2.59
C LEU A 335 -5.86 -12.61 -3.66
N THR A 336 -6.12 -11.62 -4.51
CA THR A 336 -5.25 -11.25 -5.63
C THR A 336 -3.94 -10.63 -5.18
N TYR A 337 -3.96 -9.86 -4.10
CA TYR A 337 -2.75 -9.27 -3.53
C TYR A 337 -1.77 -10.34 -3.03
N ALA A 338 -2.29 -11.38 -2.35
CA ALA A 338 -1.48 -12.52 -1.92
C ALA A 338 -0.92 -13.31 -3.12
N ALA A 339 -1.75 -13.57 -4.13
CA ALA A 339 -1.34 -14.32 -5.32
C ALA A 339 -0.32 -13.54 -6.16
N PHE A 340 -0.49 -12.22 -6.32
CA PHE A 340 0.49 -11.35 -6.95
C PHE A 340 1.85 -11.44 -6.25
N SER A 341 1.86 -11.28 -4.92
CA SER A 341 3.08 -11.33 -4.12
C SER A 341 3.79 -12.68 -4.27
N ALA A 342 3.05 -13.77 -4.19
CA ALA A 342 3.59 -15.12 -4.32
C ALA A 342 4.17 -15.38 -5.73
N PHE A 343 3.48 -14.91 -6.78
CA PHE A 343 3.94 -15.05 -8.17
C PHE A 343 5.20 -14.21 -8.45
N VAL A 344 5.22 -12.96 -8.01
CA VAL A 344 6.38 -12.07 -8.19
C VAL A 344 7.61 -12.64 -7.48
N LEU A 345 7.48 -13.13 -6.24
CA LEU A 345 8.58 -13.75 -5.51
C LEU A 345 9.13 -15.00 -6.21
N GLU A 346 8.26 -15.83 -6.80
CA GLU A 346 8.67 -16.97 -7.61
C GLU A 346 9.46 -16.52 -8.86
N ALA A 347 8.97 -15.49 -9.54
CA ALA A 347 9.56 -14.99 -10.79
C ALA A 347 10.96 -14.37 -10.62
N ILE A 348 11.21 -13.65 -9.52
CA ILE A 348 12.50 -12.99 -9.26
C ILE A 348 13.54 -13.93 -8.64
N GLY A 349 13.13 -15.05 -8.05
CA GLY A 349 14.01 -16.06 -7.47
C GLY A 349 14.78 -15.60 -6.21
N LYS A 350 15.72 -16.44 -5.76
CA LYS A 350 16.59 -16.18 -4.60
C LYS A 350 17.70 -15.17 -4.97
N GLY A 351 18.02 -14.26 -4.05
CA GLY A 351 19.09 -13.27 -4.19
C GLY A 351 18.56 -11.85 -4.49
N ALA A 352 18.94 -10.88 -3.65
CA ALA A 352 18.47 -9.48 -3.64
C ALA A 352 16.94 -9.33 -3.82
N ALA A 353 16.19 -10.31 -3.31
CA ALA A 353 14.76 -10.48 -3.54
C ALA A 353 13.96 -9.28 -3.03
N ALA A 354 14.36 -8.67 -1.92
CA ALA A 354 13.64 -7.55 -1.30
C ALA A 354 13.60 -6.31 -2.21
N THR A 355 14.75 -5.90 -2.77
CA THR A 355 14.84 -4.72 -3.65
C THR A 355 14.04 -4.94 -4.94
N LYS A 356 14.16 -6.12 -5.54
CA LYS A 356 13.46 -6.48 -6.77
C LYS A 356 11.96 -6.58 -6.56
N TYR A 357 11.54 -7.19 -5.45
CA TYR A 357 10.14 -7.26 -5.06
C TYR A 357 9.55 -5.85 -4.85
N ASN A 358 10.26 -4.98 -4.11
CA ASN A 358 9.81 -3.61 -3.87
C ASN A 358 9.69 -2.79 -5.16
N ALA A 359 10.58 -3.01 -6.14
CA ALA A 359 10.48 -2.36 -7.44
C ALA A 359 9.21 -2.83 -8.20
N LEU A 360 8.98 -4.14 -8.32
CA LEU A 360 7.79 -4.68 -8.96
C LEU A 360 6.50 -4.31 -8.21
N ALA A 361 6.52 -4.36 -6.88
CA ALA A 361 5.40 -3.92 -6.04
C ALA A 361 5.10 -2.42 -6.19
N SER A 362 6.10 -1.60 -6.48
CA SER A 362 5.88 -0.18 -6.79
C SER A 362 5.22 -0.01 -8.15
N ILE A 363 5.71 -0.70 -9.16
CA ILE A 363 5.17 -0.66 -10.53
C ILE A 363 3.75 -1.22 -10.56
N SER A 364 3.40 -2.21 -9.75
CA SER A 364 2.04 -2.77 -9.66
C SER A 364 0.98 -1.79 -9.17
N ASN A 365 1.37 -0.65 -8.61
CA ASN A 365 0.42 0.44 -8.34
C ASN A 365 0.02 1.22 -9.61
N VAL A 366 0.72 1.05 -10.73
CA VAL A 366 0.39 1.72 -12.00
C VAL A 366 -1.00 1.34 -12.50
N PRO A 367 -1.40 0.04 -12.60
CA PRO A 367 -2.75 -0.30 -13.00
C PRO A 367 -3.81 0.19 -12.01
N ILE A 368 -3.53 0.20 -10.71
CA ILE A 368 -4.47 0.77 -9.73
C ILE A 368 -4.67 2.27 -10.01
N TRP A 369 -3.57 3.00 -10.23
CA TRP A 369 -3.59 4.43 -10.53
C TRP A 369 -4.44 4.76 -11.78
N TYR A 370 -4.14 4.15 -12.93
CA TYR A 370 -4.90 4.49 -14.14
C TYR A 370 -6.33 3.92 -14.13
N MET A 371 -6.56 2.74 -13.52
CA MET A 371 -7.92 2.21 -13.40
C MET A 371 -8.81 3.07 -12.50
N THR A 372 -8.28 3.63 -11.42
CA THR A 372 -9.03 4.60 -10.61
C THR A 372 -9.54 5.78 -11.47
N ILE A 373 -8.73 6.28 -12.41
CA ILE A 373 -9.14 7.34 -13.34
C ILE A 373 -10.14 6.81 -14.36
N VAL A 374 -9.93 5.60 -14.91
CA VAL A 374 -10.84 4.96 -15.88
C VAL A 374 -12.21 4.73 -15.26
N ASP A 375 -12.25 4.18 -14.04
CA ASP A 375 -13.49 3.88 -13.32
C ASP A 375 -14.27 5.17 -13.00
N GLY A 376 -13.58 6.23 -12.56
CA GLY A 376 -14.21 7.51 -12.35
C GLY A 376 -14.83 8.09 -13.63
N LYS A 377 -14.12 8.05 -14.75
CA LYS A 377 -14.64 8.50 -16.06
C LYS A 377 -15.76 7.62 -16.58
N ALA A 378 -15.63 6.31 -16.45
CA ALA A 378 -16.66 5.36 -16.85
C ALA A 378 -17.95 5.59 -16.04
N HIS A 379 -17.82 5.90 -14.75
CA HIS A 379 -18.94 6.28 -13.90
C HIS A 379 -19.62 7.58 -14.40
N ASP A 380 -18.84 8.61 -14.68
CA ASP A 380 -19.38 9.90 -15.14
C ASP A 380 -20.12 9.78 -16.48
N LEU A 381 -19.70 8.84 -17.35
CA LEU A 381 -20.30 8.60 -18.66
C LEU A 381 -21.50 7.63 -18.63
N TRP A 382 -21.42 6.57 -17.83
CA TRP A 382 -22.33 5.43 -17.89
C TRP A 382 -22.87 4.99 -16.52
N GLY A 383 -22.62 5.77 -15.46
CA GLY A 383 -22.99 5.45 -14.08
C GLY A 383 -22.27 4.22 -13.53
N SER A 384 -22.66 3.80 -12.34
CA SER A 384 -22.00 2.68 -11.64
C SER A 384 -22.02 1.37 -12.42
N ARG A 385 -23.12 1.09 -13.17
CA ARG A 385 -23.18 -0.12 -14.02
C ARG A 385 -22.10 -0.12 -15.08
N GLY A 386 -21.97 0.99 -15.82
CA GLY A 386 -20.93 1.13 -16.85
C GLY A 386 -19.52 1.04 -16.28
N MET A 387 -19.29 1.65 -15.12
CA MET A 387 -18.02 1.58 -14.39
C MET A 387 -17.64 0.12 -14.08
N PHE A 388 -18.51 -0.65 -13.41
CA PHE A 388 -18.20 -2.05 -13.07
C PHE A 388 -18.07 -2.95 -14.30
N PHE A 389 -18.85 -2.73 -15.36
CA PHE A 389 -18.65 -3.45 -16.62
C PHE A 389 -17.31 -3.10 -17.29
N THR A 390 -16.88 -1.84 -17.25
CA THR A 390 -15.60 -1.40 -17.80
C THR A 390 -14.44 -2.04 -17.03
N GLU A 391 -14.44 -1.97 -15.70
CA GLU A 391 -13.42 -2.59 -14.85
C GLU A 391 -13.36 -4.10 -15.09
N SER A 392 -14.49 -4.80 -15.04
CA SER A 392 -14.57 -6.25 -15.23
C SER A 392 -14.14 -6.68 -16.64
N GLY A 393 -14.55 -5.92 -17.66
CA GLY A 393 -14.18 -6.18 -19.05
C GLY A 393 -12.68 -6.03 -19.29
N LEU A 394 -12.07 -4.97 -18.77
CA LEU A 394 -10.63 -4.75 -18.85
C LEU A 394 -9.85 -5.81 -18.08
N ALA A 395 -10.31 -6.20 -16.89
CA ALA A 395 -9.72 -7.28 -16.10
C ALA A 395 -9.78 -8.64 -16.83
N LEU A 396 -10.89 -8.94 -17.50
CA LEU A 396 -11.04 -10.16 -18.32
C LEU A 396 -10.08 -10.14 -19.52
N LEU A 397 -10.03 -9.04 -20.26
CA LEU A 397 -9.12 -8.89 -21.41
C LEU A 397 -7.66 -9.00 -20.96
N ALA A 398 -7.28 -8.37 -19.88
CA ALA A 398 -5.94 -8.44 -19.30
C ALA A 398 -5.58 -9.86 -18.85
N SER A 399 -6.54 -10.58 -18.26
CA SER A 399 -6.36 -11.98 -17.85
C SER A 399 -6.12 -12.91 -19.05
N LEU A 400 -6.89 -12.73 -20.12
CA LEU A 400 -6.71 -13.49 -21.37
C LEU A 400 -5.37 -13.18 -22.03
N LEU A 401 -4.99 -11.90 -22.10
CA LEU A 401 -3.69 -11.46 -22.62
C LEU A 401 -2.54 -12.06 -21.81
N PHE A 402 -2.64 -12.00 -20.48
CA PHE A 402 -1.63 -12.59 -19.59
C PHE A 402 -1.46 -14.09 -19.82
N LEU A 403 -2.56 -14.84 -19.93
CA LEU A 403 -2.52 -16.29 -20.21
C LEU A 403 -1.89 -16.59 -21.57
N ALA A 404 -2.18 -15.80 -22.60
CA ALA A 404 -1.57 -15.94 -23.91
C ALA A 404 -0.07 -15.70 -23.86
N LEU A 405 0.37 -14.61 -23.20
CA LEU A 405 1.78 -14.28 -23.04
C LEU A 405 2.52 -15.32 -22.18
N ALA A 406 1.88 -15.85 -21.15
CA ALA A 406 2.45 -16.89 -20.31
C ALA A 406 2.75 -18.17 -21.11
N LYS A 407 1.84 -18.57 -22.01
CA LYS A 407 2.06 -19.73 -22.91
C LYS A 407 3.23 -19.50 -23.89
N ILE A 408 3.45 -18.27 -24.33
CA ILE A 408 4.54 -17.92 -25.26
C ILE A 408 5.88 -17.83 -24.54
N LEU A 409 5.91 -17.18 -23.38
CA LEU A 409 7.16 -16.84 -22.69
C LEU A 409 7.68 -17.96 -21.79
N LEU A 410 6.80 -18.80 -21.23
CA LEU A 410 7.22 -19.90 -20.36
C LEU A 410 7.18 -21.23 -21.11
N PRO A 411 8.27 -22.01 -21.07
CA PRO A 411 8.24 -23.37 -21.63
C PRO A 411 7.22 -24.22 -20.87
N PRO A 412 6.56 -25.17 -21.55
CA PRO A 412 5.70 -26.12 -20.88
C PRO A 412 6.49 -26.81 -19.76
N LYS A 413 5.95 -26.82 -18.54
CA LYS A 413 6.57 -27.59 -17.45
C LYS A 413 6.64 -29.05 -17.93
N PRO A 414 7.84 -29.71 -17.87
CA PRO A 414 7.91 -31.11 -18.16
C PRO A 414 6.90 -31.81 -17.24
N ILE A 415 6.03 -32.61 -17.81
CA ILE A 415 5.15 -33.51 -17.06
C ILE A 415 6.12 -34.36 -16.24
N ALA A 416 6.25 -34.07 -14.95
CA ALA A 416 6.99 -34.94 -14.06
C ALA A 416 6.32 -36.32 -14.21
N ALA A 417 7.08 -37.27 -14.74
CA ALA A 417 6.64 -38.65 -14.86
C ALA A 417 6.14 -39.04 -13.49
N ALA A 418 4.85 -39.28 -13.40
CA ALA A 418 4.24 -39.98 -12.26
C ALA A 418 4.77 -41.39 -12.33
N LEU A 419 5.82 -41.70 -11.56
CA LEU A 419 6.27 -43.01 -11.18
C LEU A 419 6.43 -43.05 -9.67
#